data_43e57487406ab901764cad381876ee1d
#
_entry.id   43e57487406ab901764cad381876ee1d
#
_cell.length_a   1.000
_cell.length_b   1.000
_cell.length_c   1.000
_cell.angle_alpha   90.00
_cell.angle_beta   90.00
_cell.angle_gamma   90.00
#
_symmetry.space_group_name_H-M   'P 1'
#
loop_
_entity.id
_entity.type
_entity.pdbx_description
1 polymer ?
#
loop_
_entity_poly.entity_id
_entity_poly.type
_entity_poly.pdbx_seq_one_letter_code
_entity_poly.pdbx_strand_id
1 'polypeptide(L)'
;MDLSVIRFKENSFKVLATEGLPLGGDHIDQLLFKEFLSPSLGKGELWSRVRDGKLIESEFPFDEIEEKLLNWTVTYMLNQNQYRSNIVERINQGGSGAQKFERLLDLITNNYSYLVFQEIRKAKAVISSSDFSQIDIPELDLTIDISRADLERIMASMLQEIEIAIDEVLKRSNIGVKDI
;
A
#
# COMPACT_ATOMS: atom_id res chain seq x y z
N MET A 1 12.07 -0.38 -10.36
CA MET A 1 12.73 0.74 -11.07
C MET A 1 14.16 0.36 -11.30
N ASP A 2 14.70 0.62 -12.51
CA ASP A 2 16.08 0.31 -12.86
C ASP A 2 16.82 1.60 -13.16
N LEU A 3 18.01 1.74 -12.59
CA LEU A 3 18.92 2.86 -12.79
C LEU A 3 20.15 2.36 -13.56
N SER A 4 20.55 3.05 -14.61
CA SER A 4 21.73 2.69 -15.39
C SER A 4 22.54 3.92 -15.77
N VAL A 5 23.84 3.85 -15.59
CA VAL A 5 24.79 4.84 -16.11
C VAL A 5 25.36 4.30 -17.42
N ILE A 6 25.15 5.06 -18.49
CA ILE A 6 25.50 4.65 -19.86
C ILE A 6 26.45 5.70 -20.45
N ARG A 7 27.58 5.25 -21.02
CA ARG A 7 28.50 6.11 -21.79
C ARG A 7 28.22 5.93 -23.26
N PHE A 8 27.91 7.02 -23.95
CA PHE A 8 27.77 7.07 -25.39
C PHE A 8 29.08 7.45 -26.06
N LYS A 9 29.38 6.77 -27.16
CA LYS A 9 30.44 7.14 -28.11
C LYS A 9 29.86 7.01 -29.53
N GLU A 10 30.14 7.94 -30.39
CA GLU A 10 29.63 8.15 -31.76
C GLU A 10 28.67 7.08 -32.34
N ASN A 11 29.00 5.79 -32.33
CA ASN A 11 28.18 4.69 -32.85
C ASN A 11 28.00 3.52 -31.84
N SER A 12 28.34 3.72 -30.59
CA SER A 12 28.23 2.66 -29.56
C SER A 12 27.84 3.22 -28.22
N PHE A 13 27.27 2.36 -27.38
CA PHE A 13 27.05 2.69 -25.99
C PHE A 13 27.66 1.59 -25.09
N LYS A 14 28.05 1.98 -23.89
CA LYS A 14 28.57 1.06 -22.89
C LYS A 14 27.81 1.33 -21.56
N VAL A 15 27.16 0.32 -21.03
CA VAL A 15 26.61 0.36 -19.66
C VAL A 15 27.78 0.27 -18.68
N LEU A 16 27.92 1.26 -17.81
CA LEU A 16 29.00 1.35 -16.83
C LEU A 16 28.60 0.73 -15.50
N ALA A 17 27.37 0.97 -15.08
CA ALA A 17 26.79 0.40 -13.86
C ALA A 17 25.27 0.33 -13.97
N THR A 18 24.67 -0.59 -13.23
CA THR A 18 23.21 -0.75 -13.13
C THR A 18 22.83 -1.04 -11.68
N GLU A 19 21.70 -0.49 -11.22
CA GLU A 19 21.07 -0.78 -9.93
C GLU A 19 19.58 -1.00 -10.12
N GLY A 20 19.04 -2.03 -9.49
CA GLY A 20 17.61 -2.34 -9.51
C GLY A 20 16.97 -2.08 -8.14
N LEU A 21 15.88 -1.33 -8.12
CA LEU A 21 15.08 -1.11 -6.92
C LEU A 21 13.71 -1.76 -7.11
N PRO A 22 13.19 -2.49 -6.10
CA PRO A 22 11.84 -3.07 -6.16
C PRO A 22 10.76 -1.99 -5.94
N LEU A 23 10.94 -0.82 -6.55
CA LEU A 23 10.07 0.35 -6.43
C LEU A 23 9.38 0.63 -7.77
N GLY A 24 8.10 0.93 -7.70
CA GLY A 24 7.28 1.23 -8.89
C GLY A 24 5.94 1.86 -8.51
N GLY A 25 5.11 2.12 -9.52
CA GLY A 25 3.78 2.70 -9.33
C GLY A 25 2.88 1.89 -8.42
N ASP A 26 2.96 0.57 -8.48
CA ASP A 26 2.19 -0.32 -7.61
C ASP A 26 2.63 -0.23 -6.15
N HIS A 27 3.91 0.07 -5.88
CA HIS A 27 4.39 0.29 -4.51
C HIS A 27 3.77 1.55 -3.89
N ILE A 28 3.64 2.63 -4.67
CA ILE A 28 2.93 3.85 -4.23
C ILE A 28 1.46 3.55 -3.93
N ASP A 29 0.80 2.76 -4.79
CA ASP A 29 -0.60 2.35 -4.57
C ASP A 29 -0.75 1.55 -3.27
N GLN A 30 0.20 0.67 -2.95
CA GLN A 30 0.25 -0.07 -1.69
C GLN A 30 0.49 0.84 -0.47
N LEU A 31 1.35 1.85 -0.60
CA LEU A 31 1.57 2.84 0.47
C LEU A 31 0.29 3.66 0.74
N LEU A 32 -0.41 4.09 -0.31
CA LEU A 32 -1.70 4.79 -0.18
C LEU A 32 -2.75 3.88 0.47
N PHE A 33 -2.81 2.61 0.06
CA PHE A 33 -3.71 1.63 0.69
C PHE A 33 -3.44 1.49 2.19
N LYS A 34 -2.17 1.28 2.57
CA LYS A 34 -1.76 1.12 3.97
C LYS A 34 -2.10 2.32 4.84
N GLU A 35 -1.82 3.51 4.35
CA GLU A 35 -1.99 4.74 5.11
C GLU A 35 -3.46 5.14 5.26
N PHE A 36 -4.25 5.02 4.19
CA PHE A 36 -5.59 5.61 4.15
C PHE A 36 -6.71 4.58 4.23
N LEU A 37 -6.56 3.42 3.61
CA LEU A 37 -7.64 2.43 3.57
C LEU A 37 -7.56 1.43 4.72
N SER A 38 -6.38 0.93 5.08
CA SER A 38 -6.24 -0.07 6.14
C SER A 38 -6.88 0.35 7.46
N PRO A 39 -6.77 1.62 7.94
CA PRO A 39 -7.47 2.08 9.14
C PRO A 39 -8.99 2.05 9.01
N SER A 40 -9.52 2.30 7.81
CA SER A 40 -10.96 2.26 7.51
C SER A 40 -11.53 0.84 7.33
N LEU A 41 -10.64 -0.15 7.24
CA LEU A 41 -10.94 -1.57 7.15
C LEU A 41 -10.66 -2.34 8.45
N GLY A 42 -10.25 -1.65 9.52
CA GLY A 42 -10.09 -2.23 10.85
C GLY A 42 -8.66 -2.40 11.34
N LYS A 43 -7.64 -1.88 10.64
CA LYS A 43 -6.27 -1.86 11.14
C LYS A 43 -6.19 -1.01 12.42
N GLY A 44 -5.50 -1.54 13.45
CA GLY A 44 -5.35 -0.89 14.74
C GLY A 44 -6.55 -1.05 15.68
N GLU A 45 -7.63 -1.72 15.24
CA GLU A 45 -8.78 -1.99 16.11
C GLU A 45 -8.50 -3.15 17.08
N LEU A 46 -9.04 -3.02 18.28
CA LEU A 46 -8.97 -4.07 19.30
C LEU A 46 -10.09 -5.10 19.12
N TRP A 47 -9.84 -6.30 19.57
CA TRP A 47 -10.85 -7.35 19.72
C TRP A 47 -10.66 -8.11 21.02
N SER A 48 -11.76 -8.65 21.53
CA SER A 48 -11.79 -9.40 22.77
C SER A 48 -11.95 -10.90 22.49
N ARG A 49 -11.15 -11.73 23.14
CA ARG A 49 -11.22 -13.19 23.04
C ARG A 49 -11.21 -13.83 24.41
N VAL A 50 -11.95 -14.91 24.55
CA VAL A 50 -11.87 -15.73 25.77
C VAL A 50 -10.79 -16.79 25.58
N ARG A 51 -9.76 -16.73 26.43
CA ARG A 51 -8.72 -17.76 26.49
C ARG A 51 -8.54 -18.22 27.93
N ASP A 52 -8.61 -19.53 28.16
CA ASP A 52 -8.52 -20.14 29.49
C ASP A 52 -9.49 -19.52 30.49
N GLY A 53 -10.73 -19.20 30.05
CA GLY A 53 -11.77 -18.58 30.86
C GLY A 53 -11.56 -17.11 31.22
N LYS A 54 -10.53 -16.47 30.67
CA LYS A 54 -10.26 -15.04 30.85
C LYS A 54 -10.52 -14.27 29.55
N LEU A 55 -11.16 -13.12 29.69
CA LEU A 55 -11.28 -12.17 28.60
C LEU A 55 -9.92 -11.49 28.39
N ILE A 56 -9.40 -11.61 27.18
CA ILE A 56 -8.15 -10.97 26.74
C ILE A 56 -8.51 -10.01 25.62
N GLU A 57 -8.09 -8.76 25.76
CA GLU A 57 -8.17 -7.75 24.72
C GLU A 57 -6.80 -7.60 24.07
N SER A 58 -6.76 -7.61 22.76
CA SER A 58 -5.53 -7.44 21.97
C SER A 58 -5.86 -6.76 20.65
N GLU A 59 -4.86 -6.26 19.96
CA GLU A 59 -5.03 -5.77 18.60
C GLU A 59 -5.47 -6.91 17.67
N PHE A 60 -6.42 -6.61 16.78
CA PHE A 60 -6.85 -7.56 15.75
C PHE A 60 -5.67 -7.86 14.81
N PRO A 61 -5.40 -9.14 14.44
CA PRO A 61 -4.25 -9.52 13.63
C PRO A 61 -4.45 -9.11 12.16
N PHE A 62 -4.47 -7.79 11.91
CA PHE A 62 -4.76 -7.22 10.61
C PHE A 62 -3.61 -7.41 9.61
N ASP A 63 -2.36 -7.53 10.08
CA ASP A 63 -1.18 -7.58 9.21
C ASP A 63 -1.22 -8.77 8.24
N GLU A 64 -1.71 -9.94 8.67
CA GLU A 64 -1.87 -11.12 7.81
C GLU A 64 -2.92 -10.90 6.71
N ILE A 65 -3.93 -10.09 7.00
CA ILE A 65 -4.98 -9.71 6.06
C ILE A 65 -4.45 -8.65 5.11
N GLU A 66 -3.78 -7.62 5.64
CA GLU A 66 -3.21 -6.52 4.87
C GLU A 66 -2.25 -7.02 3.79
N GLU A 67 -1.35 -7.95 4.11
CA GLU A 67 -0.44 -8.53 3.13
C GLU A 67 -1.17 -9.09 1.89
N LYS A 68 -2.30 -9.76 2.11
CA LYS A 68 -3.12 -10.30 1.02
C LYS A 68 -3.97 -9.24 0.32
N LEU A 69 -4.42 -8.21 1.04
CA LEU A 69 -5.13 -7.08 0.45
C LEU A 69 -4.24 -6.27 -0.49
N LEU A 70 -2.96 -6.13 -0.16
CA LEU A 70 -1.98 -5.40 -0.98
C LEU A 70 -1.67 -6.09 -2.32
N ASN A 71 -2.05 -7.35 -2.46
CA ASN A 71 -1.95 -8.09 -3.71
C ASN A 71 -3.35 -8.53 -4.16
N TRP A 72 -4.02 -7.68 -4.93
CA TRP A 72 -5.39 -7.91 -5.39
C TRP A 72 -5.59 -9.26 -6.09
N THR A 73 -4.54 -9.88 -6.63
CA THR A 73 -4.63 -11.19 -7.31
C THR A 73 -4.85 -12.36 -6.35
N VAL A 74 -4.50 -12.20 -5.07
CA VAL A 74 -4.65 -13.25 -4.05
C VAL A 74 -5.67 -12.92 -2.96
N THR A 75 -6.32 -11.76 -3.04
CA THR A 75 -7.31 -11.31 -2.03
C THR A 75 -8.45 -12.31 -1.84
N TYR A 76 -8.82 -13.07 -2.89
CA TYR A 76 -9.83 -14.14 -2.79
C TYR A 76 -9.51 -15.18 -1.71
N MET A 77 -8.24 -15.36 -1.35
CA MET A 77 -7.82 -16.28 -0.29
C MET A 77 -8.35 -15.87 1.09
N LEU A 78 -8.61 -14.57 1.29
CA LEU A 78 -9.19 -14.06 2.54
C LEU A 78 -10.64 -14.51 2.76
N ASN A 79 -11.33 -14.99 1.72
CA ASN A 79 -12.68 -15.55 1.85
C ASN A 79 -12.72 -16.95 2.50
N GLN A 80 -11.54 -17.52 2.83
CA GLN A 80 -11.45 -18.78 3.55
C GLN A 80 -11.92 -18.61 5.01
N ASN A 81 -12.49 -19.66 5.56
CA ASN A 81 -13.10 -19.66 6.90
C ASN A 81 -12.17 -19.15 8.00
N GLN A 82 -10.87 -19.44 7.91
CA GLN A 82 -9.89 -19.01 8.92
C GLN A 82 -9.78 -17.48 9.08
N TYR A 83 -9.92 -16.71 7.99
CA TYR A 83 -9.90 -15.24 8.06
C TYR A 83 -11.31 -14.70 8.32
N ARG A 84 -12.28 -15.22 7.56
CA ARG A 84 -13.67 -14.77 7.61
C ARG A 84 -14.28 -14.92 9.00
N SER A 85 -14.04 -16.04 9.71
CA SER A 85 -14.56 -16.25 11.07
C SER A 85 -14.07 -15.20 12.05
N ASN A 86 -12.80 -14.81 11.99
CA ASN A 86 -12.24 -13.79 12.86
C ASN A 86 -12.86 -12.41 12.59
N ILE A 87 -13.07 -12.07 11.32
CA ILE A 87 -13.71 -10.81 10.91
C ILE A 87 -15.16 -10.76 11.41
N VAL A 88 -15.93 -11.83 11.19
CA VAL A 88 -17.33 -11.94 11.66
C VAL A 88 -17.40 -11.91 13.19
N GLU A 89 -16.49 -12.60 13.88
CA GLU A 89 -16.40 -12.55 15.35
C GLU A 89 -16.19 -11.11 15.83
N ARG A 90 -15.28 -10.37 15.18
CA ARG A 90 -15.03 -8.96 15.54
C ARG A 90 -16.23 -8.06 15.24
N ILE A 91 -16.94 -8.27 14.13
CA ILE A 91 -18.21 -7.55 13.85
C ILE A 91 -19.22 -7.79 14.96
N ASN A 92 -19.40 -9.05 15.39
CA ASN A 92 -20.37 -9.44 16.41
C ASN A 92 -20.04 -8.84 17.81
N GLN A 93 -18.80 -8.45 18.08
CA GLN A 93 -18.42 -7.74 19.30
C GLN A 93 -18.96 -6.30 19.31
N GLY A 94 -19.36 -5.76 18.16
CA GLY A 94 -19.92 -4.43 18.04
C GLY A 94 -18.92 -3.31 18.30
N GLY A 95 -19.44 -2.16 18.74
CA GLY A 95 -18.64 -0.96 18.99
C GLY A 95 -18.32 -0.17 17.71
N SER A 96 -17.53 0.90 17.85
CA SER A 96 -17.20 1.83 16.76
C SER A 96 -16.40 1.17 15.62
N GLY A 97 -15.68 0.09 15.90
CA GLY A 97 -14.89 -0.63 14.90
C GLY A 97 -15.70 -1.60 14.04
N ALA A 98 -16.94 -1.97 14.44
CA ALA A 98 -17.72 -3.00 13.73
C ALA A 98 -17.92 -2.65 12.24
N GLN A 99 -18.29 -1.41 11.93
CA GLN A 99 -18.50 -0.93 10.57
C GLN A 99 -17.25 -1.07 9.69
N LYS A 100 -16.04 -0.90 10.26
CA LYS A 100 -14.78 -1.07 9.53
C LYS A 100 -14.60 -2.53 9.09
N PHE A 101 -14.95 -3.47 9.95
CA PHE A 101 -14.88 -4.90 9.64
C PHE A 101 -16.02 -5.37 8.72
N GLU A 102 -17.18 -4.72 8.74
CA GLU A 102 -18.23 -4.92 7.75
C GLU A 102 -17.72 -4.54 6.35
N ARG A 103 -17.10 -3.37 6.19
CA ARG A 103 -16.44 -2.95 4.95
C ARG A 103 -15.37 -3.95 4.49
N LEU A 104 -14.53 -4.43 5.42
CA LEU A 104 -13.52 -5.45 5.12
C LEU A 104 -14.18 -6.74 4.63
N LEU A 105 -15.24 -7.19 5.28
CA LEU A 105 -15.98 -8.38 4.89
C LEU A 105 -16.60 -8.23 3.50
N ASP A 106 -17.19 -7.06 3.20
CA ASP A 106 -17.78 -6.75 1.90
C ASP A 106 -16.73 -6.72 0.81
N LEU A 107 -15.58 -6.08 1.07
CA LEU A 107 -14.44 -6.05 0.14
C LEU A 107 -14.01 -7.46 -0.25
N ILE A 108 -13.88 -8.36 0.73
CA ILE A 108 -13.42 -9.74 0.52
C ILE A 108 -14.51 -10.57 -0.17
N THR A 109 -15.75 -10.50 0.32
CA THR A 109 -16.85 -11.33 -0.16
C THR A 109 -17.22 -11.02 -1.61
N ASN A 110 -17.20 -9.73 -1.98
CA ASN A 110 -17.57 -9.26 -3.31
C ASN A 110 -16.35 -9.07 -4.22
N ASN A 111 -15.15 -9.38 -3.73
CA ASN A 111 -13.87 -9.27 -4.47
C ASN A 111 -13.61 -7.87 -5.03
N TYR A 112 -13.86 -6.82 -4.25
CA TYR A 112 -13.71 -5.43 -4.67
C TYR A 112 -12.24 -4.95 -4.70
N SER A 113 -11.27 -5.81 -4.44
CA SER A 113 -9.84 -5.43 -4.36
C SER A 113 -9.33 -4.73 -5.62
N TYR A 114 -9.70 -5.24 -6.80
CA TYR A 114 -9.32 -4.61 -8.06
C TYR A 114 -9.91 -3.21 -8.20
N LEU A 115 -11.19 -3.04 -7.85
CA LEU A 115 -11.89 -1.75 -7.85
C LEU A 115 -11.21 -0.76 -6.91
N VAL A 116 -10.89 -1.18 -5.69
CA VAL A 116 -10.17 -0.36 -4.71
C VAL A 116 -8.85 0.16 -5.27
N PHE A 117 -8.03 -0.71 -5.86
CA PHE A 117 -6.77 -0.28 -6.48
C PHE A 117 -6.97 0.61 -7.72
N GLN A 118 -8.07 0.46 -8.46
CA GLN A 118 -8.40 1.39 -9.54
C GLN A 118 -8.70 2.80 -9.00
N GLU A 119 -9.48 2.93 -7.92
CA GLU A 119 -9.79 4.23 -7.33
C GLU A 119 -8.54 4.88 -6.71
N ILE A 120 -7.66 4.11 -6.07
CA ILE A 120 -6.34 4.61 -5.63
C ILE A 120 -5.53 5.17 -6.81
N ARG A 121 -5.46 4.45 -7.93
CA ARG A 121 -4.73 4.90 -9.13
C ARG A 121 -5.32 6.16 -9.73
N LYS A 122 -6.64 6.29 -9.77
CA LYS A 122 -7.32 7.52 -10.22
C LYS A 122 -6.99 8.69 -9.30
N ALA A 123 -7.10 8.50 -7.99
CA ALA A 123 -6.75 9.53 -7.01
C ALA A 123 -5.28 9.95 -7.12
N LYS A 124 -4.36 9.00 -7.26
CA LYS A 124 -2.93 9.25 -7.50
C LYS A 124 -2.69 10.05 -8.77
N ALA A 125 -3.39 9.75 -9.86
CA ALA A 125 -3.26 10.49 -11.12
C ALA A 125 -3.74 11.94 -10.97
N VAL A 126 -4.86 12.18 -10.29
CA VAL A 126 -5.37 13.53 -10.02
C VAL A 126 -4.39 14.32 -9.17
N ILE A 127 -3.89 13.75 -8.06
CA ILE A 127 -3.02 14.45 -7.11
C ILE A 127 -1.64 14.77 -7.70
N SER A 128 -1.25 14.12 -8.80
CA SER A 128 -0.01 14.47 -9.52
C SER A 128 -0.05 15.88 -10.14
N SER A 129 -1.25 16.41 -10.39
CA SER A 129 -1.48 17.73 -10.99
C SER A 129 -2.35 18.67 -10.13
N SER A 130 -2.88 18.18 -9.00
CA SER A 130 -3.75 18.92 -8.09
C SER A 130 -3.23 18.78 -6.66
N ASP A 131 -3.65 19.70 -5.76
CA ASP A 131 -3.25 19.67 -4.36
C ASP A 131 -4.11 18.68 -3.53
N PHE A 132 -5.30 18.32 -4.04
CA PHE A 132 -6.25 17.45 -3.37
C PHE A 132 -6.86 16.44 -4.34
N SER A 133 -7.20 15.29 -3.82
CA SER A 133 -7.95 14.24 -4.51
C SER A 133 -8.77 13.43 -3.50
N GLN A 134 -9.65 12.57 -4.00
CA GLN A 134 -10.44 11.64 -3.20
C GLN A 134 -10.26 10.22 -3.70
N ILE A 135 -10.18 9.27 -2.77
CA ILE A 135 -10.38 7.85 -3.03
C ILE A 135 -11.85 7.59 -2.69
N ASP A 136 -12.68 7.37 -3.71
CA ASP A 136 -14.11 7.18 -3.55
C ASP A 136 -14.51 5.76 -3.95
N ILE A 137 -15.04 5.01 -2.98
CA ILE A 137 -15.43 3.61 -3.13
C ILE A 137 -16.86 3.44 -2.63
N PRO A 138 -17.85 3.80 -3.45
CA PRO A 138 -19.26 3.74 -3.07
C PRO A 138 -19.72 2.35 -2.63
N GLU A 139 -19.15 1.28 -3.19
CA GLU A 139 -19.45 -0.11 -2.85
C GLU A 139 -19.09 -0.46 -1.39
N LEU A 140 -18.21 0.33 -0.76
CA LEU A 140 -17.81 0.18 0.64
C LEU A 140 -18.33 1.32 1.53
N ASP A 141 -19.17 2.21 0.99
CA ASP A 141 -19.58 3.45 1.68
C ASP A 141 -18.34 4.18 2.27
N LEU A 142 -17.34 4.40 1.42
CA LEU A 142 -16.04 4.92 1.84
C LEU A 142 -15.53 5.99 0.88
N THR A 143 -15.35 7.20 1.41
CA THR A 143 -14.71 8.32 0.71
C THR A 143 -13.58 8.85 1.59
N ILE A 144 -12.38 8.99 1.05
CA ILE A 144 -11.18 9.40 1.76
C ILE A 144 -10.53 10.56 1.00
N ASP A 145 -10.40 11.69 1.66
CA ASP A 145 -9.65 12.83 1.14
C ASP A 145 -8.15 12.60 1.30
N ILE A 146 -7.39 12.89 0.25
CA ILE A 146 -5.94 12.85 0.25
C ILE A 146 -5.37 14.16 -0.29
N SER A 147 -4.26 14.63 0.28
CA SER A 147 -3.55 15.82 -0.17
C SER A 147 -2.22 15.47 -0.83
N ARG A 148 -1.69 16.38 -1.65
CA ARG A 148 -0.33 16.26 -2.20
C ARG A 148 0.71 16.11 -1.08
N ALA A 149 0.55 16.85 0.03
CA ALA A 149 1.45 16.77 1.18
C ALA A 149 1.44 15.36 1.82
N ASP A 150 0.28 14.68 1.84
CA ASP A 150 0.19 13.30 2.30
C ASP A 150 0.96 12.37 1.38
N LEU A 151 0.80 12.51 0.06
CA LEU A 151 1.54 11.71 -0.91
C LEU A 151 3.05 11.92 -0.77
N GLU A 152 3.51 13.17 -0.66
CA GLU A 152 4.93 13.50 -0.45
C GLU A 152 5.47 12.89 0.85
N ARG A 153 4.71 12.96 1.94
CA ARG A 153 5.06 12.37 3.24
C ARG A 153 5.24 10.86 3.17
N ILE A 154 4.29 10.14 2.57
CA ILE A 154 4.37 8.68 2.48
C ILE A 154 5.42 8.19 1.48
N MET A 155 5.77 9.02 0.50
CA MET A 155 6.83 8.71 -0.48
C MET A 155 8.23 9.07 0.02
N ALA A 156 8.38 9.78 1.12
CA ALA A 156 9.67 10.31 1.58
C ALA A 156 10.74 9.22 1.74
N SER A 157 10.40 8.08 2.36
CA SER A 157 11.32 6.96 2.51
C SER A 157 11.73 6.34 1.18
N MET A 158 10.77 6.19 0.27
CA MET A 158 11.01 5.67 -1.07
C MET A 158 11.94 6.59 -1.88
N LEU A 159 11.76 7.90 -1.79
CA LEU A 159 12.65 8.88 -2.44
C LEU A 159 14.06 8.81 -1.88
N GLN A 160 14.22 8.61 -0.58
CA GLN A 160 15.52 8.43 0.05
C GLN A 160 16.23 7.15 -0.43
N GLU A 161 15.52 6.04 -0.59
CA GLU A 161 16.08 4.82 -1.17
C GLU A 161 16.55 5.03 -2.63
N ILE A 162 15.81 5.81 -3.41
CA ILE A 162 16.19 6.18 -4.78
C ILE A 162 17.47 7.02 -4.78
N GLU A 163 17.61 8.01 -3.90
CA GLU A 163 18.80 8.83 -3.76
C GLU A 163 20.04 7.98 -3.43
N ILE A 164 19.91 7.05 -2.47
CA ILE A 164 20.99 6.13 -2.10
C ILE A 164 21.41 5.28 -3.32
N ALA A 165 20.44 4.74 -4.06
CA ALA A 165 20.72 3.91 -5.23
C ALA A 165 21.37 4.70 -6.38
N ILE A 166 21.00 5.97 -6.58
CA ILE A 166 21.65 6.88 -7.52
C ILE A 166 23.12 7.05 -7.13
N ASP A 167 23.39 7.36 -5.86
CA ASP A 167 24.77 7.53 -5.36
C ASP A 167 25.62 6.26 -5.55
N GLU A 168 25.05 5.09 -5.28
CA GLU A 168 25.73 3.81 -5.45
C GLU A 168 26.05 3.52 -6.92
N VAL A 169 25.11 3.76 -7.84
CA VAL A 169 25.34 3.52 -9.25
C VAL A 169 26.37 4.47 -9.82
N LEU A 170 26.40 5.73 -9.36
CA LEU A 170 27.41 6.71 -9.72
C LEU A 170 28.80 6.31 -9.23
N LYS A 171 28.93 5.91 -7.96
CA LYS A 171 30.19 5.41 -7.41
C LYS A 171 30.72 4.21 -8.20
N ARG A 172 29.87 3.22 -8.51
CA ARG A 172 30.27 2.02 -9.26
C ARG A 172 30.66 2.34 -10.70
N SER A 173 30.05 3.34 -11.31
CA SER A 173 30.38 3.79 -12.66
C SER A 173 31.67 4.63 -12.73
N ASN A 174 32.19 5.08 -11.57
CA ASN A 174 33.26 6.03 -11.42
C ASN A 174 32.99 7.35 -12.17
N ILE A 175 31.75 7.82 -12.13
CA ILE A 175 31.25 9.06 -12.74
C ILE A 175 30.66 9.94 -11.65
N GLY A 176 30.98 11.23 -11.68
CA GLY A 176 30.38 12.23 -10.81
C GLY A 176 29.09 12.80 -11.41
N VAL A 177 28.21 13.36 -10.56
CA VAL A 177 26.97 14.04 -11.01
C VAL A 177 27.25 15.14 -12.05
N LYS A 178 28.43 15.77 -11.98
CA LYS A 178 28.84 16.84 -12.91
C LYS A 178 29.24 16.34 -14.30
N ASP A 179 29.37 15.03 -14.45
CA ASP A 179 29.81 14.37 -15.70
C ASP A 179 28.63 13.78 -16.50
N ILE A 180 27.39 14.02 -16.04
CA ILE A 180 26.14 13.55 -16.64
C ILE A 180 25.48 14.65 -17.50
#